data_2d37c5706d2cbf4f7ec8f63bbcdbb976
#
_entry.id   2d37c5706d2cbf4f7ec8f63bbcdbb976
#
_cell.length_a   1.000
_cell.length_b   1.000
_cell.length_c   1.000
_cell.angle_alpha   90.00
_cell.angle_beta   90.00
_cell.angle_gamma   90.00
#
_symmetry.space_group_name_H-M   'P 1'
#
loop_
_entity.id
_entity.type
_entity.pdbx_description
1 polymer ?
#
loop_
_entity_poly.entity_id
_entity_poly.type
_entity_poly.pdbx_seq_one_letter_code
_entity_poly.pdbx_strand_id
1 'polypeptide(L)'
;MPYVKTRDGTDLYLKEWGSGRPVILIHGYPLNADSFDRTAMKLADAGYRAISYDRRGFGRSGQPWQGYDWDTFSDDLADVMQATGATGDVTVVGYSMGGGEAARYMSRHGGKGVIKIGLYASVVPGMLKSDDNPAGHTPAEYEDIVAGIERDAAAFFRHTFLPPFYGKGVKSLLGATYAASDDVIEAAVNDALMGGMRAMTAMAHNFTFGDFKADVPAINVPTLIVHGTEDKPAPIDATARRAHKMIPGSQLIEYEGHPHGFYATNSDQMIADTLSFVRQ
;
A
#
# COMPACT_ATOMS: atom_id res chain seq x y z
N MET A 1 -1.97 -24.15 1.01
CA MET A 1 -0.53 -23.96 1.27
C MET A 1 -0.30 -22.47 1.42
N PRO A 2 0.55 -21.99 2.34
CA PRO A 2 0.69 -20.56 2.59
C PRO A 2 1.57 -19.84 1.52
N TYR A 3 1.81 -20.47 0.38
CA TYR A 3 2.63 -19.91 -0.69
C TYR A 3 1.97 -20.08 -2.05
N VAL A 4 2.07 -19.03 -2.86
CA VAL A 4 1.71 -19.00 -4.28
C VAL A 4 3.01 -18.89 -5.08
N LYS A 5 3.17 -19.73 -6.09
CA LYS A 5 4.28 -19.61 -7.03
C LYS A 5 3.87 -18.75 -8.20
N THR A 6 4.58 -17.64 -8.39
CA THR A 6 4.35 -16.74 -9.53
C THR A 6 4.86 -17.33 -10.83
N ARG A 7 4.49 -16.71 -11.97
CA ARG A 7 4.89 -17.14 -13.33
C ARG A 7 6.40 -17.16 -13.55
N ASP A 8 7.15 -16.35 -12.81
CA ASP A 8 8.61 -16.31 -12.85
C ASP A 8 9.27 -17.26 -11.83
N GLY A 9 8.47 -17.99 -11.04
CA GLY A 9 8.92 -18.96 -10.06
C GLY A 9 9.18 -18.42 -8.66
N THR A 10 8.91 -17.14 -8.39
CA THR A 10 9.02 -16.57 -7.05
C THR A 10 7.90 -17.10 -6.16
N ASP A 11 8.23 -17.50 -4.93
CA ASP A 11 7.23 -17.91 -3.94
C ASP A 11 6.74 -16.70 -3.14
N LEU A 12 5.42 -16.41 -3.19
CA LEU A 12 4.79 -15.37 -2.39
C LEU A 12 4.04 -15.99 -1.21
N TYR A 13 4.35 -15.51 -0.01
CA TYR A 13 3.63 -15.93 1.20
C TYR A 13 2.23 -15.33 1.21
N LEU A 14 1.24 -16.17 1.49
CA LEU A 14 -0.18 -15.83 1.43
C LEU A 14 -0.84 -16.05 2.80
N LYS A 15 -1.73 -15.13 3.16
CA LYS A 15 -2.69 -15.27 4.28
C LYS A 15 -4.10 -15.19 3.72
N GLU A 16 -4.95 -16.12 4.16
CA GLU A 16 -6.33 -16.18 3.71
C GLU A 16 -7.24 -16.52 4.89
N TRP A 17 -8.25 -15.67 5.13
CA TRP A 17 -9.21 -15.85 6.21
C TRP A 17 -10.65 -15.62 5.76
N GLY A 18 -11.57 -16.36 6.37
CA GLY A 18 -12.99 -16.26 6.07
C GLY A 18 -13.41 -16.95 4.79
N SER A 19 -14.58 -16.59 4.32
CA SER A 19 -15.21 -17.13 3.10
C SER A 19 -16.15 -16.08 2.50
N GLY A 20 -16.61 -16.28 1.27
CA GLY A 20 -17.50 -15.34 0.58
C GLY A 20 -16.76 -14.50 -0.47
N ARG A 21 -17.24 -13.29 -0.76
CA ARG A 21 -16.64 -12.43 -1.79
C ARG A 21 -15.20 -12.05 -1.42
N PRO A 22 -14.25 -12.18 -2.34
CA PRO A 22 -12.84 -11.92 -2.05
C PRO A 22 -12.54 -10.43 -1.91
N VAL A 23 -11.74 -10.12 -0.87
CA VAL A 23 -11.12 -8.81 -0.67
C VAL A 23 -9.61 -9.03 -0.58
N ILE A 24 -8.87 -8.52 -1.55
CA ILE A 24 -7.40 -8.60 -1.57
C ILE A 24 -6.82 -7.35 -0.93
N LEU A 25 -5.91 -7.53 0.01
CA LEU A 25 -5.26 -6.47 0.78
C LEU A 25 -3.76 -6.45 0.45
N ILE A 26 -3.30 -5.36 -0.17
CA ILE A 26 -1.91 -5.22 -0.65
C ILE A 26 -1.18 -4.22 0.23
N HIS A 27 -0.16 -4.67 0.96
CA HIS A 27 0.60 -3.85 1.91
C HIS A 27 1.46 -2.78 1.25
N GLY A 28 1.82 -1.76 2.05
CA GLY A 28 2.76 -0.70 1.68
C GLY A 28 4.22 -1.05 1.99
N TYR A 29 5.12 -0.18 1.54
CA TYR A 29 6.54 -0.21 1.90
C TYR A 29 6.75 0.34 3.32
N PRO A 30 7.66 -0.21 4.12
CA PRO A 30 8.49 -1.40 3.93
C PRO A 30 7.91 -2.66 4.62
N LEU A 31 6.61 -2.72 4.76
CA LEU A 31 5.89 -3.68 5.58
C LEU A 31 5.62 -5.02 4.87
N ASN A 32 4.77 -5.84 5.48
CA ASN A 32 4.29 -7.12 4.97
C ASN A 32 2.78 -7.28 5.21
N ALA A 33 2.22 -8.45 4.91
CA ALA A 33 0.78 -8.72 5.00
C ALA A 33 0.23 -8.61 6.44
N ASP A 34 1.07 -8.72 7.47
CA ASP A 34 0.64 -8.67 8.87
C ASP A 34 0.07 -7.29 9.26
N SER A 35 0.46 -6.23 8.53
CA SER A 35 -0.12 -4.90 8.69
C SER A 35 -1.64 -4.85 8.50
N PHE A 36 -2.21 -5.85 7.80
CA PHE A 36 -3.64 -5.95 7.55
C PHE A 36 -4.39 -6.96 8.43
N ASP A 37 -3.73 -7.64 9.36
CA ASP A 37 -4.34 -8.73 10.13
C ASP A 37 -5.66 -8.32 10.81
N ARG A 38 -5.65 -7.16 11.44
CA ARG A 38 -6.86 -6.65 12.11
C ARG A 38 -8.00 -6.38 11.12
N THR A 39 -7.69 -5.82 9.96
CA THR A 39 -8.67 -5.54 8.90
C THR A 39 -9.18 -6.85 8.29
N ALA A 40 -8.29 -7.80 7.99
CA ALA A 40 -8.62 -9.09 7.42
C ALA A 40 -9.52 -9.92 8.34
N MET A 41 -9.25 -9.94 9.66
CA MET A 41 -10.12 -10.56 10.66
C MET A 41 -11.53 -9.96 10.62
N LYS A 42 -11.66 -8.64 10.60
CA LYS A 42 -12.97 -7.97 10.59
C LYS A 42 -13.73 -8.16 9.29
N LEU A 43 -13.05 -8.26 8.17
CA LEU A 43 -13.65 -8.65 6.90
C LEU A 43 -14.15 -10.10 6.96
N ALA A 44 -13.36 -11.02 7.51
CA ALA A 44 -13.76 -12.43 7.69
C ALA A 44 -14.97 -12.56 8.61
N ASP A 45 -14.99 -11.86 9.76
CA ASP A 45 -16.13 -11.80 10.68
C ASP A 45 -17.40 -11.27 9.98
N ALA A 46 -17.25 -10.40 8.98
CA ALA A 46 -18.34 -9.83 8.19
C ALA A 46 -18.77 -10.69 6.98
N GLY A 47 -18.20 -11.88 6.81
CA GLY A 47 -18.56 -12.83 5.75
C GLY A 47 -17.86 -12.60 4.42
N TYR A 48 -16.69 -11.94 4.43
CA TYR A 48 -15.80 -11.79 3.28
C TYR A 48 -14.62 -12.76 3.38
N ARG A 49 -14.04 -13.07 2.23
CA ARG A 49 -12.79 -13.81 2.13
C ARG A 49 -11.65 -12.81 1.99
N ALA A 50 -10.95 -12.55 3.08
CA ALA A 50 -9.79 -11.66 3.10
C ALA A 50 -8.54 -12.41 2.66
N ILE A 51 -7.85 -11.89 1.65
CA ILE A 51 -6.62 -12.43 1.09
C ILE A 51 -5.56 -11.34 1.20
N SER A 52 -4.44 -11.63 1.83
CA SER A 52 -3.26 -10.75 1.85
C SER A 52 -2.00 -11.56 1.55
N TYR A 53 -0.99 -10.93 1.01
CA TYR A 53 0.27 -11.58 0.69
C TYR A 53 1.45 -10.66 0.98
N ASP A 54 2.59 -11.27 1.32
CA ASP A 54 3.84 -10.55 1.37
C ASP A 54 4.33 -10.35 -0.06
N ARG A 55 4.55 -9.09 -0.48
CA ARG A 55 5.11 -8.80 -1.81
C ARG A 55 6.50 -9.43 -1.94
N ARG A 56 6.90 -9.81 -3.17
CA ARG A 56 8.26 -10.27 -3.45
C ARG A 56 9.30 -9.35 -2.81
N GLY A 57 10.31 -9.93 -2.19
CA GLY A 57 11.38 -9.21 -1.51
C GLY A 57 11.06 -8.76 -0.09
N PHE A 58 9.84 -8.98 0.42
CA PHE A 58 9.41 -8.57 1.76
C PHE A 58 8.84 -9.74 2.56
N GLY A 59 8.85 -9.58 3.87
CA GLY A 59 8.28 -10.55 4.79
C GLY A 59 8.82 -11.96 4.55
N ARG A 60 7.90 -12.92 4.37
CA ARG A 60 8.16 -14.35 4.18
C ARG A 60 8.27 -14.76 2.71
N SER A 61 8.08 -13.83 1.79
CA SER A 61 8.15 -14.09 0.34
C SER A 61 9.58 -14.24 -0.15
N GLY A 62 9.72 -14.88 -1.32
CA GLY A 62 10.99 -15.03 -2.01
C GLY A 62 11.63 -13.68 -2.33
N GLN A 63 12.97 -13.63 -2.28
CA GLN A 63 13.78 -12.43 -2.51
C GLN A 63 14.60 -12.58 -3.80
N PRO A 64 13.99 -12.52 -5.01
CA PRO A 64 14.72 -12.63 -6.25
C PRO A 64 15.63 -11.41 -6.44
N TRP A 65 16.66 -11.56 -7.29
CA TRP A 65 17.55 -10.43 -7.61
C TRP A 65 16.90 -9.35 -8.49
N GLN A 66 15.86 -9.72 -9.26
CA GLN A 66 15.16 -8.86 -10.23
C GLN A 66 13.65 -8.92 -10.03
N GLY A 67 12.90 -8.13 -10.83
CA GLY A 67 11.44 -8.12 -10.82
C GLY A 67 10.86 -7.19 -9.77
N TYR A 68 11.56 -6.13 -9.43
CA TYR A 68 11.08 -5.08 -8.54
C TYR A 68 10.57 -3.87 -9.34
N ASP A 69 9.62 -4.11 -10.23
CA ASP A 69 8.96 -3.10 -11.05
C ASP A 69 7.43 -3.27 -11.03
N TRP A 70 6.72 -2.22 -11.43
CA TRP A 70 5.26 -2.17 -11.33
C TRP A 70 4.56 -3.21 -12.20
N ASP A 71 5.13 -3.55 -13.36
CA ASP A 71 4.57 -4.57 -14.24
C ASP A 71 4.65 -5.94 -13.57
N THR A 72 5.80 -6.27 -13.00
CA THR A 72 6.01 -7.53 -12.26
C THR A 72 5.08 -7.62 -11.04
N PHE A 73 4.91 -6.53 -10.26
CA PHE A 73 3.98 -6.56 -9.10
C PHE A 73 2.53 -6.77 -9.55
N SER A 74 2.10 -6.15 -10.64
CA SER A 74 0.75 -6.37 -11.17
C SER A 74 0.57 -7.79 -11.70
N ASP A 75 1.62 -8.39 -12.25
CA ASP A 75 1.65 -9.80 -12.67
C ASP A 75 1.58 -10.73 -11.44
N ASP A 76 2.26 -10.40 -10.35
CA ASP A 76 2.17 -11.12 -9.07
C ASP A 76 0.73 -11.10 -8.52
N LEU A 77 0.08 -9.93 -8.53
CA LEU A 77 -1.33 -9.83 -8.13
C LEU A 77 -2.22 -10.73 -8.99
N ALA A 78 -1.99 -10.77 -10.32
CA ALA A 78 -2.73 -11.66 -11.22
C ALA A 78 -2.50 -13.14 -10.86
N ASP A 79 -1.26 -13.52 -10.54
CA ASP A 79 -0.91 -14.90 -10.15
C ASP A 79 -1.52 -15.27 -8.78
N VAL A 80 -1.54 -14.35 -7.81
CA VAL A 80 -2.25 -14.52 -6.53
C VAL A 80 -3.75 -14.71 -6.76
N MET A 81 -4.39 -13.87 -7.58
CA MET A 81 -5.81 -13.99 -7.91
C MET A 81 -6.12 -15.34 -8.56
N GLN A 82 -5.31 -15.77 -9.50
CA GLN A 82 -5.49 -17.05 -10.18
C GLN A 82 -5.32 -18.24 -9.23
N ALA A 83 -4.25 -18.24 -8.43
CA ALA A 83 -3.92 -19.34 -7.53
C ALA A 83 -4.93 -19.50 -6.38
N THR A 84 -5.51 -18.40 -5.93
CA THR A 84 -6.54 -18.40 -4.88
C THR A 84 -7.95 -18.59 -5.44
N GLY A 85 -8.14 -18.59 -6.75
CA GLY A 85 -9.46 -18.62 -7.38
C GLY A 85 -10.27 -17.32 -7.17
N ALA A 86 -9.64 -16.23 -6.73
CA ALA A 86 -10.26 -14.91 -6.61
C ALA A 86 -10.28 -14.21 -7.98
N THR A 87 -11.03 -14.76 -8.93
CA THR A 87 -11.03 -14.34 -10.33
C THR A 87 -12.30 -13.59 -10.77
N GLY A 88 -13.21 -13.34 -9.83
CA GLY A 88 -14.45 -12.58 -10.04
C GLY A 88 -14.95 -11.95 -8.75
N ASP A 89 -15.69 -10.86 -8.87
CA ASP A 89 -16.28 -10.07 -7.76
C ASP A 89 -15.26 -9.63 -6.70
N VAL A 90 -14.01 -9.37 -7.12
CA VAL A 90 -12.91 -9.03 -6.23
C VAL A 90 -12.92 -7.55 -5.88
N THR A 91 -12.82 -7.23 -4.60
CA THR A 91 -12.39 -5.90 -4.15
C THR A 91 -10.89 -5.93 -3.90
N VAL A 92 -10.13 -5.02 -4.51
CA VAL A 92 -8.70 -4.85 -4.24
C VAL A 92 -8.49 -3.59 -3.42
N VAL A 93 -7.83 -3.71 -2.29
CA VAL A 93 -7.44 -2.57 -1.43
C VAL A 93 -5.91 -2.50 -1.41
N GLY A 94 -5.37 -1.46 -2.02
CA GLY A 94 -3.93 -1.20 -2.04
C GLY A 94 -3.55 -0.06 -1.09
N TYR A 95 -2.65 -0.35 -0.15
CA TYR A 95 -2.10 0.63 0.77
C TYR A 95 -0.76 1.17 0.26
N SER A 96 -0.60 2.49 0.21
CA SER A 96 0.66 3.12 -0.19
C SER A 96 1.12 2.59 -1.55
N MET A 97 2.27 1.94 -1.63
CA MET A 97 2.74 1.24 -2.83
C MET A 97 1.74 0.19 -3.35
N GLY A 98 0.99 -0.48 -2.48
CA GLY A 98 -0.05 -1.42 -2.89
C GLY A 98 -1.12 -0.77 -3.78
N GLY A 99 -1.36 0.53 -3.62
CA GLY A 99 -2.25 1.28 -4.52
C GLY A 99 -1.69 1.44 -5.93
N GLY A 100 -0.36 1.64 -6.06
CA GLY A 100 0.30 1.67 -7.36
C GLY A 100 0.24 0.32 -8.09
N GLU A 101 0.45 -0.77 -7.35
CA GLU A 101 0.30 -2.14 -7.85
C GLU A 101 -1.13 -2.40 -8.34
N ALA A 102 -2.14 -2.02 -7.53
CA ALA A 102 -3.54 -2.15 -7.91
C ALA A 102 -3.88 -1.31 -9.15
N ALA A 103 -3.41 -0.06 -9.25
CA ALA A 103 -3.62 0.79 -10.41
C ALA A 103 -2.97 0.21 -11.68
N ARG A 104 -1.74 -0.32 -11.59
CA ARG A 104 -1.06 -0.99 -12.70
C ARG A 104 -1.80 -2.27 -13.12
N TYR A 105 -2.40 -3.00 -12.19
CA TYR A 105 -3.24 -4.15 -12.52
C TYR A 105 -4.47 -3.74 -13.37
N MET A 106 -5.12 -2.64 -13.01
CA MET A 106 -6.28 -2.15 -13.78
C MET A 106 -5.93 -1.84 -15.23
N SER A 107 -4.78 -1.25 -15.50
CA SER A 107 -4.35 -0.94 -16.87
C SER A 107 -3.76 -2.17 -17.59
N ARG A 108 -2.81 -2.87 -16.96
CA ARG A 108 -2.05 -3.95 -17.58
C ARG A 108 -2.88 -5.22 -17.82
N HIS A 109 -3.77 -5.56 -16.87
CA HIS A 109 -4.66 -6.74 -16.94
C HIS A 109 -6.12 -6.39 -17.24
N GLY A 110 -6.41 -5.11 -17.57
CA GLY A 110 -7.76 -4.64 -17.85
C GLY A 110 -8.73 -4.77 -16.67
N GLY A 111 -8.21 -4.79 -15.43
CA GLY A 111 -9.00 -4.95 -14.21
C GLY A 111 -9.76 -6.28 -14.11
N LYS A 112 -9.31 -7.32 -14.81
CA LYS A 112 -10.03 -8.61 -14.89
C LYS A 112 -10.37 -9.15 -13.49
N GLY A 113 -11.66 -9.35 -13.24
CA GLY A 113 -12.18 -9.89 -11.99
C GLY A 113 -12.37 -8.86 -10.87
N VAL A 114 -11.85 -7.63 -11.03
CA VAL A 114 -11.96 -6.56 -10.03
C VAL A 114 -13.26 -5.78 -10.24
N ILE A 115 -14.06 -5.65 -9.18
CA ILE A 115 -15.32 -4.88 -9.20
C ILE A 115 -15.27 -3.62 -8.35
N LYS A 116 -14.28 -3.49 -7.47
CA LYS A 116 -14.04 -2.32 -6.61
C LYS A 116 -12.58 -2.16 -6.31
N ILE A 117 -12.12 -0.93 -6.11
CA ILE A 117 -10.75 -0.63 -5.72
C ILE A 117 -10.71 0.36 -4.55
N GLY A 118 -9.88 0.06 -3.55
CA GLY A 118 -9.51 0.95 -2.46
C GLY A 118 -8.08 1.45 -2.64
N LEU A 119 -7.86 2.76 -2.62
CA LEU A 119 -6.55 3.41 -2.68
C LEU A 119 -6.29 4.11 -1.35
N TYR A 120 -5.58 3.43 -0.43
CA TYR A 120 -5.37 3.89 0.94
C TYR A 120 -3.94 4.40 1.12
N ALA A 121 -3.77 5.65 1.57
CA ALA A 121 -2.45 6.32 1.63
C ALA A 121 -1.63 6.11 0.34
N SER A 122 -2.31 6.00 -0.81
CA SER A 122 -1.75 5.48 -2.06
C SER A 122 -0.77 6.47 -2.71
N VAL A 123 0.20 5.91 -3.42
CA VAL A 123 1.17 6.67 -4.23
C VAL A 123 0.61 7.17 -5.57
N VAL A 124 -0.64 6.81 -5.92
CA VAL A 124 -1.31 7.19 -7.18
C VAL A 124 -1.77 8.66 -7.12
N PRO A 125 -1.57 9.45 -8.18
CA PRO A 125 -1.10 9.14 -9.53
C PRO A 125 0.42 9.26 -9.71
N GLY A 126 1.17 9.52 -8.64
CA GLY A 126 2.61 9.65 -8.63
C GLY A 126 3.07 10.67 -7.60
N MET A 127 4.24 10.42 -7.01
CA MET A 127 4.76 11.23 -5.90
C MET A 127 5.88 12.19 -6.31
N LEU A 128 6.44 12.05 -7.52
CA LEU A 128 7.56 12.90 -7.94
C LEU A 128 7.12 14.36 -8.10
N LYS A 129 7.93 15.25 -7.55
CA LYS A 129 7.75 16.70 -7.70
C LYS A 129 7.93 17.12 -9.15
N SER A 130 6.98 17.92 -9.63
CA SER A 130 6.97 18.49 -10.99
C SER A 130 6.11 19.75 -11.01
N ASP A 131 6.03 20.44 -12.14
CA ASP A 131 5.19 21.63 -12.27
C ASP A 131 3.70 21.34 -12.01
N ASP A 132 3.24 20.16 -12.40
CA ASP A 132 1.88 19.68 -12.13
C ASP A 132 1.71 18.98 -10.77
N ASN A 133 2.80 18.76 -10.03
CA ASN A 133 2.84 18.16 -8.71
C ASN A 133 3.82 18.88 -7.76
N PRO A 134 3.58 20.13 -7.39
CA PRO A 134 4.53 20.89 -6.55
C PRO A 134 4.67 20.36 -5.12
N ALA A 135 3.70 19.58 -4.64
CA ALA A 135 3.69 18.95 -3.32
C ALA A 135 4.46 17.61 -3.27
N GLY A 136 4.96 17.14 -4.42
CA GLY A 136 5.66 15.86 -4.53
C GLY A 136 7.06 15.88 -3.97
N HIS A 137 7.66 14.69 -3.83
CA HIS A 137 9.04 14.46 -3.38
C HIS A 137 10.05 14.74 -4.47
N THR A 138 11.23 15.20 -4.06
CA THR A 138 12.38 15.44 -4.94
C THR A 138 13.20 14.17 -5.13
N PRO A 139 13.99 14.06 -6.22
CA PRO A 139 14.95 12.96 -6.38
C PRO A 139 15.97 12.85 -5.24
N ALA A 140 16.37 13.98 -4.62
CA ALA A 140 17.32 13.98 -3.51
C ALA A 140 16.78 13.26 -2.26
N GLU A 141 15.48 13.40 -1.95
CA GLU A 141 14.86 12.67 -0.83
C GLU A 141 14.92 11.15 -1.03
N TYR A 142 14.85 10.68 -2.28
CA TYR A 142 15.05 9.26 -2.60
C TYR A 142 16.50 8.82 -2.33
N GLU A 143 17.49 9.63 -2.76
CA GLU A 143 18.91 9.32 -2.53
C GLU A 143 19.21 9.21 -1.04
N ASP A 144 18.62 10.07 -0.20
CA ASP A 144 18.72 10.02 1.26
C ASP A 144 18.13 8.71 1.84
N ILE A 145 17.00 8.25 1.31
CA ILE A 145 16.39 6.98 1.72
C ILE A 145 17.32 5.81 1.40
N VAL A 146 17.82 5.72 0.17
CA VAL A 146 18.72 4.63 -0.26
C VAL A 146 20.00 4.65 0.56
N ALA A 147 20.64 5.81 0.69
CA ALA A 147 21.86 5.95 1.48
C ALA A 147 21.66 5.58 2.96
N GLY A 148 20.49 5.92 3.52
CA GLY A 148 20.11 5.53 4.89
C GLY A 148 20.01 4.02 5.04
N ILE A 149 19.33 3.35 4.11
CA ILE A 149 19.15 1.88 4.10
C ILE A 149 20.51 1.18 3.94
N GLU A 150 21.33 1.60 2.98
CA GLU A 150 22.63 0.97 2.71
C GLU A 150 23.62 1.15 3.86
N ARG A 151 23.57 2.28 4.55
CA ARG A 151 24.44 2.55 5.69
C ARG A 151 24.08 1.73 6.93
N ASP A 152 22.81 1.74 7.33
CA ASP A 152 22.26 1.03 8.50
C ASP A 152 20.74 1.00 8.39
N ALA A 153 20.20 -0.04 7.77
CA ALA A 153 18.75 -0.18 7.55
C ALA A 153 17.97 -0.18 8.88
N ALA A 154 18.50 -0.82 9.93
CA ALA A 154 17.82 -0.89 11.22
C ALA A 154 17.71 0.48 11.88
N ALA A 155 18.80 1.23 11.93
CA ALA A 155 18.80 2.59 12.46
C ALA A 155 17.94 3.53 11.59
N PHE A 156 18.01 3.40 10.27
CA PHE A 156 17.21 4.21 9.33
C PHE A 156 15.71 4.01 9.54
N PHE A 157 15.24 2.76 9.56
CA PHE A 157 13.82 2.50 9.78
C PHE A 157 13.37 2.90 11.19
N ARG A 158 14.17 2.60 12.22
CA ARG A 158 13.82 2.87 13.62
C ARG A 158 13.79 4.36 13.95
N HIS A 159 14.71 5.15 13.41
CA HIS A 159 14.91 6.54 13.86
C HIS A 159 14.54 7.60 12.81
N THR A 160 14.46 7.22 11.53
CA THR A 160 14.27 8.20 10.44
C THR A 160 12.96 7.98 9.68
N PHE A 161 12.68 6.77 9.18
CA PHE A 161 11.58 6.54 8.27
C PHE A 161 10.25 6.25 8.96
N LEU A 162 10.23 5.30 9.92
CA LEU A 162 8.98 4.86 10.53
C LEU A 162 8.41 5.82 11.60
N PRO A 163 9.20 6.58 12.40
CA PRO A 163 8.59 7.52 13.33
C PRO A 163 7.63 8.53 12.67
N PRO A 164 8.00 9.30 11.64
CA PRO A 164 7.07 10.20 10.96
C PRO A 164 5.99 9.46 10.17
N PHE A 165 6.25 8.24 9.65
CA PHE A 165 5.25 7.38 9.04
C PHE A 165 4.07 7.11 9.99
N TYR A 166 4.35 6.94 11.28
CA TYR A 166 3.35 6.73 12.34
C TYR A 166 3.02 7.98 13.16
N GLY A 167 3.36 9.17 12.67
CA GLY A 167 2.96 10.44 13.26
C GLY A 167 3.88 10.98 14.35
N LYS A 168 4.96 10.27 14.74
CA LYS A 168 5.91 10.80 15.73
C LYS A 168 6.70 11.97 15.18
N GLY A 169 6.77 13.04 15.94
CA GLY A 169 7.46 14.26 15.54
C GLY A 169 6.74 15.07 14.44
N VAL A 170 5.60 14.61 13.95
CA VAL A 170 4.78 15.34 12.99
C VAL A 170 3.96 16.37 13.74
N LYS A 171 4.11 17.65 13.39
CA LYS A 171 3.27 18.74 13.92
C LYS A 171 2.06 18.90 13.02
N SER A 172 0.87 18.65 13.54
CA SER A 172 -0.37 18.96 12.85
C SER A 172 -0.62 20.47 12.87
N LEU A 173 -1.08 21.00 11.75
CA LEU A 173 -1.57 22.39 11.67
C LEU A 173 -2.84 22.59 12.52
N LEU A 174 -3.54 21.51 12.87
CA LEU A 174 -4.80 21.50 13.62
C LEU A 174 -4.61 21.18 15.12
N GLY A 175 -3.34 21.02 15.56
CA GLY A 175 -3.00 20.85 16.98
C GLY A 175 -3.10 19.43 17.53
N ALA A 176 -3.77 18.49 16.85
CA ALA A 176 -3.81 17.08 17.22
C ALA A 176 -2.92 16.26 16.31
N THR A 177 -1.97 15.52 16.88
CA THR A 177 -1.18 14.50 16.16
C THR A 177 -1.59 13.13 16.65
N TYR A 178 -2.04 12.29 15.75
CA TYR A 178 -2.32 10.89 16.04
C TYR A 178 -1.05 10.09 15.80
N ALA A 179 -0.29 9.80 16.85
CA ALA A 179 0.91 9.01 16.77
C ALA A 179 0.69 7.61 17.33
N ALA A 180 1.29 6.60 16.67
CA ALA A 180 1.34 5.25 17.21
C ALA A 180 2.28 5.16 18.42
N SER A 181 2.11 4.11 19.24
CA SER A 181 3.04 3.80 20.34
C SER A 181 4.41 3.38 19.83
N ASP A 182 5.43 3.45 20.69
CA ASP A 182 6.77 2.96 20.37
C ASP A 182 6.77 1.47 20.05
N ASP A 183 5.92 0.69 20.72
CA ASP A 183 5.79 -0.75 20.47
C ASP A 183 5.27 -1.07 19.06
N VAL A 184 4.31 -0.28 18.55
CA VAL A 184 3.83 -0.40 17.16
C VAL A 184 4.93 -0.06 16.16
N ILE A 185 5.72 0.98 16.43
CA ILE A 185 6.84 1.37 15.58
C ILE A 185 7.93 0.28 15.60
N GLU A 186 8.26 -0.27 16.76
CA GLU A 186 9.26 -1.34 16.86
C GLU A 186 8.81 -2.62 16.15
N ALA A 187 7.53 -2.98 16.24
CA ALA A 187 6.97 -4.09 15.46
C ALA A 187 7.13 -3.84 13.96
N ALA A 188 6.82 -2.63 13.49
CA ALA A 188 6.99 -2.26 12.09
C ALA A 188 8.46 -2.23 11.63
N VAL A 189 9.41 -1.90 12.53
CA VAL A 189 10.86 -2.03 12.25
C VAL A 189 11.22 -3.49 12.02
N ASN A 190 10.71 -4.40 12.85
CA ASN A 190 10.96 -5.83 12.69
C ASN A 190 10.39 -6.36 11.37
N ASP A 191 9.18 -5.93 10.99
CA ASP A 191 8.59 -6.26 9.70
C ASP A 191 9.43 -5.74 8.53
N ALA A 192 9.89 -4.49 8.60
CA ALA A 192 10.72 -3.88 7.59
C ALA A 192 12.05 -4.65 7.39
N LEU A 193 12.66 -5.09 8.48
CA LEU A 193 13.94 -5.82 8.47
C LEU A 193 13.82 -7.27 7.95
N MET A 194 12.61 -7.79 7.75
CA MET A 194 12.40 -9.03 6.99
C MET A 194 12.58 -8.82 5.48
N GLY A 195 12.56 -7.59 5.00
CA GLY A 195 12.79 -7.26 3.59
C GLY A 195 14.26 -7.41 3.19
N GLY A 196 14.49 -7.89 1.95
CA GLY A 196 15.83 -7.95 1.38
C GLY A 196 16.38 -6.57 1.02
N MET A 197 17.67 -6.33 1.26
CA MET A 197 18.33 -5.05 0.92
C MET A 197 18.05 -4.62 -0.54
N ARG A 198 18.17 -5.57 -1.48
CA ARG A 198 17.91 -5.32 -2.90
C ARG A 198 16.47 -4.87 -3.17
N ALA A 199 15.49 -5.51 -2.51
CA ALA A 199 14.09 -5.14 -2.60
C ALA A 199 13.85 -3.74 -2.01
N MET A 200 14.36 -3.48 -0.81
CA MET A 200 14.18 -2.22 -0.12
C MET A 200 14.69 -1.02 -0.94
N THR A 201 15.90 -1.11 -1.52
CA THR A 201 16.47 -0.04 -2.34
C THR A 201 15.75 0.14 -3.68
N ALA A 202 15.42 -0.96 -4.37
CA ALA A 202 14.67 -0.89 -5.63
C ALA A 202 13.26 -0.31 -5.44
N MET A 203 12.59 -0.66 -4.32
CA MET A 203 11.26 -0.17 -4.02
C MET A 203 11.25 1.31 -3.63
N ALA A 204 12.29 1.78 -2.93
CA ALA A 204 12.46 3.21 -2.65
C ALA A 204 12.51 4.02 -3.96
N HIS A 205 13.19 3.52 -4.99
CA HIS A 205 13.13 4.09 -6.34
C HIS A 205 11.71 4.07 -6.90
N ASN A 206 11.06 2.91 -6.88
CA ASN A 206 9.78 2.72 -7.53
C ASN A 206 8.66 3.59 -6.95
N PHE A 207 8.57 3.76 -5.63
CA PHE A 207 7.52 4.62 -5.07
C PHE A 207 7.79 6.10 -5.32
N THR A 208 9.06 6.53 -5.40
CA THR A 208 9.41 7.92 -5.68
C THR A 208 9.14 8.28 -7.14
N PHE A 209 9.60 7.43 -8.08
CA PHE A 209 9.56 7.70 -9.52
C PHE A 209 8.37 7.05 -10.23
N GLY A 210 7.51 6.33 -9.51
CA GLY A 210 6.31 5.71 -10.09
C GLY A 210 5.37 6.77 -10.66
N ASP A 211 5.02 6.60 -11.94
CA ASP A 211 4.01 7.41 -12.61
C ASP A 211 2.85 6.52 -13.04
N PHE A 212 1.67 6.80 -12.49
CA PHE A 212 0.43 6.06 -12.74
C PHE A 212 -0.59 6.88 -13.51
N LYS A 213 -0.21 8.06 -14.01
CA LYS A 213 -1.15 8.92 -14.77
C LYS A 213 -1.75 8.19 -15.97
N ALA A 214 -0.98 7.33 -16.62
CA ALA A 214 -1.46 6.49 -17.71
C ALA A 214 -2.33 5.31 -17.25
N ASP A 215 -2.20 4.87 -16.00
CA ASP A 215 -2.98 3.76 -15.43
C ASP A 215 -4.36 4.21 -14.92
N VAL A 216 -4.46 5.45 -14.42
CA VAL A 216 -5.67 6.01 -13.80
C VAL A 216 -6.91 5.90 -14.70
N PRO A 217 -6.86 6.16 -16.03
CA PRO A 217 -8.03 6.01 -16.90
C PRO A 217 -8.62 4.59 -16.97
N ALA A 218 -7.83 3.56 -16.62
CA ALA A 218 -8.30 2.19 -16.56
C ALA A 218 -9.05 1.86 -15.25
N ILE A 219 -9.01 2.74 -14.25
CA ILE A 219 -9.76 2.61 -13.01
C ILE A 219 -11.21 3.06 -13.26
N ASN A 220 -12.03 2.15 -13.75
CA ASN A 220 -13.41 2.39 -14.18
C ASN A 220 -14.45 1.66 -13.32
N VAL A 221 -14.06 1.26 -12.10
CA VAL A 221 -14.91 0.63 -11.09
C VAL A 221 -15.12 1.56 -9.90
N PRO A 222 -16.14 1.33 -9.05
CA PRO A 222 -16.29 2.06 -7.80
C PRO A 222 -14.98 2.12 -7.03
N THR A 223 -14.55 3.34 -6.68
CA THR A 223 -13.24 3.59 -6.06
C THR A 223 -13.39 4.36 -4.76
N LEU A 224 -12.79 3.83 -3.69
CA LEU A 224 -12.64 4.51 -2.41
C LEU A 224 -11.19 4.94 -2.22
N ILE A 225 -10.98 6.22 -1.99
CA ILE A 225 -9.68 6.81 -1.67
C ILE A 225 -9.72 7.23 -0.20
N VAL A 226 -8.77 6.73 0.61
CA VAL A 226 -8.65 7.08 2.04
C VAL A 226 -7.24 7.60 2.29
N HIS A 227 -7.11 8.76 2.95
CA HIS A 227 -5.79 9.36 3.16
C HIS A 227 -5.74 10.20 4.44
N GLY A 228 -4.59 10.15 5.13
CA GLY A 228 -4.33 11.02 6.28
C GLY A 228 -3.86 12.41 5.82
N THR A 229 -4.38 13.49 6.44
CA THR A 229 -3.99 14.84 6.04
C THR A 229 -2.55 15.21 6.45
N GLU A 230 -1.98 14.49 7.43
CA GLU A 230 -0.61 14.66 7.90
C GLU A 230 0.34 13.55 7.39
N ASP A 231 -0.03 12.92 6.28
CA ASP A 231 0.80 11.94 5.60
C ASP A 231 2.06 12.61 5.01
N LYS A 232 3.22 12.32 5.60
CA LYS A 232 4.51 12.86 5.13
C LYS A 232 5.15 11.98 4.05
N PRO A 233 5.16 10.63 4.18
CA PRO A 233 5.65 9.74 3.13
C PRO A 233 4.93 9.86 1.79
N ALA A 234 3.63 10.09 1.79
CA ALA A 234 2.83 10.26 0.57
C ALA A 234 1.89 11.48 0.72
N PRO A 235 2.39 12.71 0.56
CA PRO A 235 1.58 13.90 0.81
C PRO A 235 0.24 13.87 0.09
N ILE A 236 -0.86 14.14 0.82
CA ILE A 236 -2.22 14.04 0.30
C ILE A 236 -2.44 14.91 -0.93
N ASP A 237 -1.81 16.10 -0.99
CA ASP A 237 -1.89 17.01 -2.13
C ASP A 237 -1.11 16.51 -3.36
N ALA A 238 -0.08 15.71 -3.13
CA ALA A 238 0.67 15.08 -4.21
C ALA A 238 -0.06 13.85 -4.78
N THR A 239 -0.90 13.20 -4.00
CA THR A 239 -1.44 11.86 -4.29
C THR A 239 -2.97 11.84 -4.27
N ALA A 240 -3.61 11.59 -3.13
CA ALA A 240 -5.04 11.27 -3.02
C ALA A 240 -5.97 12.34 -3.59
N ARG A 241 -5.73 13.64 -3.33
CA ARG A 241 -6.54 14.73 -3.88
C ARG A 241 -6.42 14.85 -5.39
N ARG A 242 -5.24 14.52 -5.95
CA ARG A 242 -5.03 14.45 -7.40
C ARG A 242 -5.71 13.21 -7.99
N ALA A 243 -5.52 12.03 -7.39
CA ALA A 243 -6.19 10.80 -7.82
C ALA A 243 -7.71 10.97 -7.85
N HIS A 244 -8.29 11.58 -6.80
CA HIS A 244 -9.72 11.84 -6.74
C HIS A 244 -10.23 12.71 -7.91
N LYS A 245 -9.46 13.74 -8.28
CA LYS A 245 -9.80 14.59 -9.45
C LYS A 245 -9.70 13.83 -10.78
N MET A 246 -8.83 12.83 -10.85
CA MET A 246 -8.56 12.06 -12.08
C MET A 246 -9.42 10.81 -12.22
N ILE A 247 -10.03 10.30 -11.14
CA ILE A 247 -10.89 9.10 -11.14
C ILE A 247 -12.35 9.53 -10.96
N PRO A 248 -13.13 9.62 -12.05
CA PRO A 248 -14.51 10.03 -11.98
C PRO A 248 -15.35 9.11 -11.08
N GLY A 249 -16.16 9.70 -10.20
CA GLY A 249 -17.03 8.94 -9.29
C GLY A 249 -16.32 8.30 -8.10
N SER A 250 -15.03 8.50 -7.93
CA SER A 250 -14.34 8.06 -6.71
C SER A 250 -14.87 8.79 -5.47
N GLN A 251 -14.80 8.14 -4.33
CA GLN A 251 -15.08 8.73 -3.02
C GLN A 251 -13.75 9.02 -2.34
N LEU A 252 -13.57 10.24 -1.81
CA LEU A 252 -12.39 10.60 -1.01
C LEU A 252 -12.80 10.78 0.44
N ILE A 253 -12.14 10.05 1.35
CA ILE A 253 -12.23 10.22 2.80
C ILE A 253 -10.87 10.70 3.30
N GLU A 254 -10.85 11.90 3.85
CA GLU A 254 -9.66 12.48 4.46
C GLU A 254 -9.70 12.24 5.98
N TYR A 255 -8.67 11.59 6.53
CA TYR A 255 -8.50 11.42 7.96
C TYR A 255 -7.69 12.58 8.52
N GLU A 256 -8.41 13.53 9.08
CA GLU A 256 -7.83 14.78 9.58
C GLU A 256 -6.84 14.54 10.72
N GLY A 257 -5.63 15.09 10.61
CA GLY A 257 -4.55 14.93 11.60
C GLY A 257 -3.86 13.57 11.60
N HIS A 258 -4.30 12.61 10.77
CA HIS A 258 -3.70 11.27 10.72
C HIS A 258 -2.47 11.19 9.79
N PRO A 259 -1.44 10.45 10.23
CA PRO A 259 -0.22 10.22 9.44
C PRO A 259 -0.41 9.12 8.39
N HIS A 260 0.67 8.77 7.67
CA HIS A 260 0.68 7.67 6.70
C HIS A 260 0.23 6.33 7.29
N GLY A 261 0.65 6.01 8.50
CA GLY A 261 0.34 4.76 9.20
C GLY A 261 -1.05 4.74 9.86
N PHE A 262 -2.07 5.32 9.25
CA PHE A 262 -3.41 5.37 9.86
C PHE A 262 -4.08 4.00 10.01
N TYR A 263 -3.62 2.97 9.34
CA TYR A 263 -4.08 1.60 9.60
C TYR A 263 -3.83 1.15 11.05
N ALA A 264 -2.85 1.77 11.72
CA ALA A 264 -2.56 1.55 13.14
C ALA A 264 -3.15 2.67 14.03
N THR A 265 -3.06 3.95 13.60
CA THR A 265 -3.50 5.09 14.42
C THR A 265 -5.00 5.39 14.31
N ASN A 266 -5.68 4.90 13.28
CA ASN A 266 -7.13 5.06 13.04
C ASN A 266 -7.78 3.77 12.53
N SER A 267 -7.34 2.65 13.03
CA SER A 267 -7.71 1.32 12.56
C SER A 267 -9.22 1.07 12.56
N ASP A 268 -9.93 1.47 13.61
CA ASP A 268 -11.37 1.23 13.73
C ASP A 268 -12.16 1.95 12.64
N GLN A 269 -11.83 3.21 12.38
CA GLN A 269 -12.49 3.99 11.33
C GLN A 269 -12.15 3.43 9.94
N MET A 270 -10.87 3.10 9.69
CA MET A 270 -10.46 2.51 8.42
C MET A 270 -11.20 1.19 8.14
N ILE A 271 -11.37 0.34 9.17
CA ILE A 271 -12.12 -0.91 9.04
C ILE A 271 -13.59 -0.64 8.77
N ALA A 272 -14.20 0.31 9.47
CA ALA A 272 -15.61 0.67 9.27
C ALA A 272 -15.87 1.19 7.83
N ASP A 273 -15.00 2.07 7.34
CA ASP A 273 -15.10 2.62 5.98
C ASP A 273 -14.87 1.53 4.92
N THR A 274 -13.90 0.63 5.16
CA THR A 274 -13.67 -0.54 4.29
C THR A 274 -14.89 -1.44 4.22
N LEU A 275 -15.47 -1.78 5.39
CA LEU A 275 -16.69 -2.62 5.47
C LEU A 275 -17.88 -1.95 4.80
N SER A 276 -18.05 -0.64 4.96
CA SER A 276 -19.09 0.13 4.28
C SER A 276 -18.91 0.05 2.76
N PHE A 277 -17.70 0.24 2.28
CA PHE A 277 -17.38 0.22 0.84
C PHE A 277 -17.59 -1.16 0.20
N VAL A 278 -17.12 -2.24 0.82
CA VAL A 278 -17.28 -3.59 0.25
C VAL A 278 -18.72 -4.08 0.21
N ARG A 279 -19.61 -3.53 1.07
CA ARG A 279 -21.04 -3.86 1.13
C ARG A 279 -21.87 -3.19 0.02
N GLN A 280 -21.48 -2.02 -0.46
CA GLN A 280 -22.13 -1.33 -1.58
C GLN A 280 -22.13 -2.21 -2.84
#